data_6bbc5fdc75fd15ce64c824deebfdfb56
#
_entry.id   6bbc5fdc75fd15ce64c824deebfdfb56
#
_cell.length_a   1.000
_cell.length_b   1.000
_cell.length_c   1.000
_cell.angle_alpha   90.00
_cell.angle_beta   90.00
_cell.angle_gamma   90.00
#
_symmetry.space_group_name_H-M   'P 1'
#
loop_
_entity.id
_entity.type
_entity.pdbx_description
1 polymer ?
#
loop_
_entity_poly.entity_id
_entity_poly.type
_entity_poly.pdbx_seq_one_letter_code
_entity_poly.pdbx_strand_id
1 'polypeptide(L)'
;MEGWWEDLTEECRLMNFDSSQAKVRICTELMLWLGALIYIAAALREARFLGLKMFFENLSTVPSRVMFLFSCILMVVLPSLRLWCADEAEDHLAVIIMLTTAPYFLFFCRGFKTVGPFVVMIYRMVMGDLLRFVCIYLVFVMGFSQAYYIIFLSFDNPNTPEGVDDSVSNPMPSPMESIMAMFLMSLTTFSDYFSAFDRTAHETEAKLLFVIYMILVAVLLVNMLIAMMGNTYQKIAETRNEWQRQWARIVLVVERGVPPAQRLKQLMTYSQPMASGKRALVLRINQKLL
;
A
#
# COMPACT_ATOMS: atom_id res chain seq x y z
N MET A 1 39.48 23.82 -8.83
CA MET A 1 38.22 23.56 -8.10
C MET A 1 36.99 23.57 -9.04
N GLU A 2 37.12 24.11 -10.25
CA GLU A 2 36.03 24.08 -11.25
C GLU A 2 35.88 22.72 -11.95
N GLY A 3 36.94 21.98 -12.18
CA GLY A 3 36.85 20.66 -12.87
C GLY A 3 36.12 19.55 -12.09
N TRP A 4 36.09 19.60 -10.77
CA TRP A 4 35.41 18.60 -9.96
C TRP A 4 33.85 18.62 -10.13
N TRP A 5 33.29 19.80 -10.37
CA TRP A 5 31.84 19.94 -10.62
C TRP A 5 31.47 19.51 -12.06
N GLU A 6 32.35 19.73 -13.03
CA GLU A 6 32.15 19.32 -14.41
C GLU A 6 32.19 17.79 -14.55
N ASP A 7 33.14 17.12 -13.94
CA ASP A 7 33.22 15.65 -13.90
C ASP A 7 31.99 15.02 -13.21
N LEU A 8 31.51 15.59 -12.11
CA LEU A 8 30.29 15.15 -11.41
C LEU A 8 29.01 15.33 -12.27
N THR A 9 28.93 16.36 -13.07
CA THR A 9 27.76 16.63 -13.93
C THR A 9 27.75 15.77 -15.20
N GLU A 10 28.90 15.32 -15.68
CA GLU A 10 28.97 14.34 -16.80
C GLU A 10 28.62 12.91 -16.35
N GLU A 11 29.05 12.50 -15.15
CA GLU A 11 28.73 11.18 -14.62
C GLU A 11 27.31 11.06 -14.04
N CYS A 12 26.74 12.17 -13.52
CA CYS A 12 25.43 12.15 -12.88
C CYS A 12 24.36 12.82 -13.74
N ARG A 13 23.60 12.03 -14.50
CA ARG A 13 22.43 12.48 -15.29
C ARG A 13 21.43 13.29 -14.49
N LEU A 14 21.36 13.10 -13.17
CA LEU A 14 20.42 13.75 -12.25
C LEU A 14 20.85 15.18 -11.86
N MET A 15 22.13 15.54 -12.01
CA MET A 15 22.65 16.87 -11.66
C MET A 15 22.69 17.85 -12.84
N ASN A 16 22.14 17.51 -13.98
CA ASN A 16 22.06 18.43 -15.12
C ASN A 16 20.94 19.46 -14.89
N PHE A 17 21.34 20.74 -14.73
CA PHE A 17 20.45 21.87 -14.40
C PHE A 17 20.03 22.74 -15.61
N ASP A 18 20.48 22.39 -16.80
CA ASP A 18 20.34 23.27 -17.99
C ASP A 18 18.91 23.32 -18.53
N SER A 19 18.12 22.26 -18.32
CA SER A 19 16.75 22.19 -18.81
C SER A 19 15.75 22.93 -17.89
N SER A 20 14.77 23.61 -18.47
CA SER A 20 13.65 24.18 -17.73
C SER A 20 12.88 23.12 -16.92
N GLN A 21 12.77 21.91 -17.45
CA GLN A 21 12.15 20.76 -16.75
C GLN A 21 12.95 20.32 -15.52
N ALA A 22 14.28 20.35 -15.60
CA ALA A 22 15.16 20.02 -14.48
C ALA A 22 14.98 21.04 -13.31
N LYS A 23 14.83 22.32 -13.62
CA LYS A 23 14.60 23.37 -12.60
C LYS A 23 13.26 23.19 -11.88
N VAL A 24 12.19 22.85 -12.61
CA VAL A 24 10.86 22.56 -12.01
C VAL A 24 10.94 21.34 -11.14
N ARG A 25 11.61 20.27 -11.58
CA ARG A 25 11.82 19.04 -10.82
C ARG A 25 12.51 19.32 -9.48
N ILE A 26 13.62 20.03 -9.49
CA ILE A 26 14.37 20.38 -8.26
C ILE A 26 13.53 21.23 -7.31
N CYS A 27 12.77 22.20 -7.84
CA CYS A 27 11.91 23.02 -7.01
C CYS A 27 10.83 22.18 -6.32
N THR A 28 10.18 21.25 -7.03
CA THR A 28 9.18 20.36 -6.47
C THR A 28 9.77 19.39 -5.45
N GLU A 29 10.95 18.82 -5.70
CA GLU A 29 11.66 17.97 -4.77
C GLU A 29 12.07 18.69 -3.49
N LEU A 30 12.56 19.91 -3.60
CA LEU A 30 12.87 20.75 -2.44
C LEU A 30 11.62 21.02 -1.58
N MET A 31 10.48 21.28 -2.21
CA MET A 31 9.21 21.45 -1.49
C MET A 31 8.79 20.18 -0.77
N LEU A 32 8.91 19.01 -1.42
CA LEU A 32 8.59 17.72 -0.81
C LEU A 32 9.51 17.40 0.36
N TRP A 33 10.81 17.63 0.19
CA TRP A 33 11.83 17.43 1.24
C TRP A 33 11.58 18.33 2.46
N LEU A 34 11.28 19.61 2.22
CA LEU A 34 10.93 20.57 3.28
C LEU A 34 9.65 20.09 4.02
N GLY A 35 8.63 19.64 3.27
CA GLY A 35 7.41 19.08 3.84
C GLY A 35 7.68 17.85 4.73
N ALA A 36 8.54 16.94 4.28
CA ALA A 36 8.94 15.77 5.05
C ALA A 36 9.65 16.16 6.34
N LEU A 37 10.57 17.11 6.30
CA LEU A 37 11.28 17.62 7.50
C LEU A 37 10.32 18.26 8.50
N ILE A 38 9.37 19.09 8.03
CA ILE A 38 8.35 19.69 8.90
C ILE A 38 7.50 18.63 9.57
N TYR A 39 7.09 17.58 8.82
CA TYR A 39 6.31 16.49 9.37
C TYR A 39 7.08 15.68 10.42
N ILE A 40 8.33 15.33 10.15
CA ILE A 40 9.22 14.64 11.10
C ILE A 40 9.44 15.50 12.36
N ALA A 41 9.69 16.80 12.20
CA ALA A 41 9.85 17.72 13.34
C ALA A 41 8.58 17.79 14.19
N ALA A 42 7.39 17.79 13.55
CA ALA A 42 6.11 17.74 14.25
C ALA A 42 5.92 16.41 15.01
N ALA A 43 6.28 15.28 14.41
CA ALA A 43 6.22 13.96 15.05
C ALA A 43 7.19 13.85 16.23
N LEU A 44 8.41 14.37 16.11
CA LEU A 44 9.39 14.44 17.20
C LEU A 44 8.90 15.34 18.35
N ARG A 45 8.27 16.47 18.03
CA ARG A 45 7.66 17.34 19.03
C ARG A 45 6.53 16.62 19.76
N GLU A 46 5.68 15.91 19.06
CA GLU A 46 4.61 15.08 19.65
C GLU A 46 5.20 14.01 20.57
N ALA A 47 6.23 13.30 20.13
CA ALA A 47 6.92 12.29 20.92
C ALA A 47 7.52 12.85 22.22
N ARG A 48 8.05 14.07 22.17
CA ARG A 48 8.56 14.76 23.38
C ARG A 48 7.45 15.15 24.37
N PHE A 49 6.28 15.55 23.86
CA PHE A 49 5.14 15.94 24.73
C PHE A 49 4.40 14.75 25.35
N LEU A 50 4.19 13.67 24.58
CA LEU A 50 3.46 12.50 25.06
C LEU A 50 4.35 11.48 25.78
N GLY A 51 5.68 11.51 25.53
CA GLY A 51 6.59 10.43 25.88
C GLY A 51 6.58 9.29 24.87
N LEU A 52 7.73 8.63 24.70
CA LEU A 52 7.96 7.63 23.66
C LEU A 52 6.95 6.47 23.70
N LYS A 53 6.63 5.96 24.90
CA LYS A 53 5.69 4.83 25.04
C LYS A 53 4.30 5.17 24.51
N MET A 54 3.74 6.32 24.90
CA MET A 54 2.43 6.78 24.43
C MET A 54 2.44 7.15 22.95
N PHE A 55 3.56 7.68 22.46
CA PHE A 55 3.73 8.00 21.04
C PHE A 55 3.64 6.72 20.18
N PHE A 56 4.38 5.67 20.52
CA PHE A 56 4.33 4.40 19.78
C PHE A 56 2.97 3.71 19.87
N GLU A 57 2.32 3.74 21.00
CA GLU A 57 0.97 3.22 21.16
C GLU A 57 -0.05 3.97 20.29
N ASN A 58 0.06 5.31 20.23
CA ASN A 58 -0.77 6.13 19.36
C ASN A 58 -0.46 5.90 17.87
N LEU A 59 0.80 5.70 17.53
CA LEU A 59 1.24 5.43 16.17
C LEU A 59 0.68 4.08 15.69
N SER A 60 0.71 3.06 16.53
CA SER A 60 0.16 1.73 16.25
C SER A 60 -1.35 1.71 16.02
N THR A 61 -2.10 2.66 16.61
CA THR A 61 -3.56 2.74 16.39
C THR A 61 -3.94 3.21 14.98
N VAL A 62 -3.02 3.85 14.25
CA VAL A 62 -3.26 4.36 12.90
C VAL A 62 -2.12 3.93 11.97
N PRO A 63 -2.18 2.72 11.38
CA PRO A 63 -1.08 2.16 10.59
C PRO A 63 -0.71 3.00 9.36
N SER A 64 -1.65 3.72 8.75
CA SER A 64 -1.36 4.64 7.65
C SER A 64 -0.42 5.78 8.04
N ARG A 65 -0.48 6.22 9.30
CA ARG A 65 0.43 7.25 9.83
C ARG A 65 1.85 6.72 10.01
N VAL A 66 1.98 5.44 10.41
CA VAL A 66 3.29 4.76 10.47
C VAL A 66 3.93 4.71 9.10
N MET A 67 3.17 4.27 8.09
CA MET A 67 3.64 4.17 6.70
C MET A 67 4.08 5.53 6.16
N PHE A 68 3.33 6.59 6.45
CA PHE A 68 3.69 7.92 5.99
C PHE A 68 4.91 8.50 6.72
N LEU A 69 5.06 8.25 8.02
CA LEU A 69 6.26 8.65 8.75
C LEU A 69 7.50 7.93 8.21
N PHE A 70 7.38 6.65 7.91
CA PHE A 70 8.41 5.87 7.25
C PHE A 70 8.75 6.44 5.87
N SER A 71 7.77 6.77 5.04
CA SER A 71 7.91 7.46 3.76
C SER A 71 8.67 8.78 3.87
N CYS A 72 8.34 9.60 4.90
CA CYS A 72 9.05 10.87 5.14
C CYS A 72 10.52 10.66 5.52
N ILE A 73 10.82 9.61 6.30
CA ILE A 73 12.21 9.27 6.65
C ILE A 73 12.99 8.85 5.39
N LEU A 74 12.40 8.00 4.54
CA LEU A 74 13.01 7.60 3.28
C LEU A 74 13.21 8.80 2.34
N MET A 75 12.27 9.73 2.30
CA MET A 75 12.37 10.95 1.49
C MET A 75 13.54 11.85 1.93
N VAL A 76 13.91 11.84 3.19
CA VAL A 76 15.11 12.57 3.68
C VAL A 76 16.41 11.89 3.23
N VAL A 77 16.39 10.58 3.01
CA VAL A 77 17.55 9.82 2.53
C VAL A 77 17.77 10.01 1.01
N LEU A 78 16.71 10.28 0.25
CA LEU A 78 16.73 10.38 -1.21
C LEU A 78 17.79 11.36 -1.76
N PRO A 79 17.96 12.60 -1.22
CA PRO A 79 19.00 13.50 -1.70
C PRO A 79 20.43 12.99 -1.49
N SER A 80 20.66 12.15 -0.47
CA SER A 80 22.00 11.59 -0.22
C SER A 80 22.39 10.54 -1.27
N LEU A 81 21.42 9.74 -1.75
CA LEU A 81 21.64 8.80 -2.85
C LEU A 81 21.96 9.52 -4.15
N ARG A 82 21.30 10.64 -4.38
CA ARG A 82 21.58 11.51 -5.55
C ARG A 82 23.00 12.07 -5.54
N LEU A 83 23.51 12.48 -4.36
CA LEU A 83 24.89 12.94 -4.22
C LEU A 83 25.91 11.82 -4.48
N TRP A 84 25.52 10.55 -4.32
CA TRP A 84 26.35 9.38 -4.63
C TRP A 84 26.14 8.83 -6.04
N CYS A 85 25.30 9.51 -6.85
CA CYS A 85 24.99 9.10 -8.24
C CYS A 85 24.48 7.66 -8.35
N ALA A 86 23.69 7.20 -7.39
CA ALA A 86 23.13 5.86 -7.35
C ALA A 86 21.71 5.88 -7.95
N ASP A 87 21.59 6.04 -9.28
CA ASP A 87 20.32 6.22 -10.00
C ASP A 87 19.35 5.07 -9.78
N GLU A 88 19.79 3.82 -9.87
CA GLU A 88 18.94 2.64 -9.66
C GLU A 88 18.38 2.59 -8.23
N ALA A 89 19.21 2.91 -7.24
CA ALA A 89 18.79 2.93 -5.84
C ALA A 89 17.79 4.09 -5.55
N GLU A 90 17.98 5.24 -6.22
CA GLU A 90 17.04 6.37 -6.14
C GLU A 90 15.67 5.98 -6.70
N ASP A 91 15.62 5.34 -7.86
CA ASP A 91 14.37 4.91 -8.49
C ASP A 91 13.62 3.88 -7.64
N HIS A 92 14.31 2.88 -7.12
CA HIS A 92 13.71 1.91 -6.21
C HIS A 92 13.17 2.56 -4.93
N LEU A 93 13.92 3.49 -4.35
CA LEU A 93 13.49 4.21 -3.17
C LEU A 93 12.29 5.09 -3.44
N ALA A 94 12.25 5.77 -4.59
CA ALA A 94 11.12 6.60 -5.02
C ALA A 94 9.83 5.78 -5.17
N VAL A 95 9.90 4.58 -5.75
CA VAL A 95 8.77 3.64 -5.86
C VAL A 95 8.24 3.25 -4.46
N ILE A 96 9.13 2.92 -3.53
CA ILE A 96 8.74 2.56 -2.16
C ILE A 96 8.07 3.76 -1.45
N ILE A 97 8.62 4.97 -1.60
CA ILE A 97 8.05 6.20 -1.04
C ILE A 97 6.63 6.43 -1.56
N MET A 98 6.42 6.33 -2.88
CA MET A 98 5.09 6.50 -3.48
C MET A 98 4.09 5.45 -3.00
N LEU A 99 4.50 4.19 -2.95
CA LEU A 99 3.65 3.09 -2.48
C LEU A 99 3.25 3.24 -1.00
N THR A 100 4.16 3.70 -0.15
CA THR A 100 3.89 3.92 1.27
C THR A 100 3.12 5.20 1.56
N THR A 101 3.20 6.20 0.67
CA THR A 101 2.46 7.47 0.80
C THR A 101 0.99 7.33 0.40
N ALA A 102 0.66 6.49 -0.59
CA ALA A 102 -0.70 6.33 -1.10
C ALA A 102 -1.74 5.97 -0.01
N PRO A 103 -1.51 5.01 0.92
CA PRO A 103 -2.45 4.71 2.01
C PRO A 103 -2.71 5.88 2.95
N TYR A 104 -1.76 6.80 3.08
CA TYR A 104 -1.93 7.99 3.91
C TYR A 104 -2.87 9.01 3.26
N PHE A 105 -2.86 9.15 1.95
CA PHE A 105 -3.87 9.96 1.25
C PHE A 105 -5.28 9.45 1.49
N LEU A 106 -5.48 8.13 1.49
CA LEU A 106 -6.77 7.55 1.85
C LEU A 106 -7.21 7.90 3.28
N PHE A 107 -6.26 8.07 4.20
CA PHE A 107 -6.57 8.52 5.56
C PHE A 107 -7.19 9.94 5.56
N PHE A 108 -6.68 10.87 4.78
CA PHE A 108 -7.28 12.20 4.65
C PHE A 108 -8.66 12.16 3.98
N CYS A 109 -8.85 11.28 2.99
CA CYS A 109 -10.14 11.10 2.34
C CYS A 109 -11.27 10.68 3.28
N ARG A 110 -10.95 10.09 4.45
CA ARG A 110 -11.93 9.78 5.50
C ARG A 110 -12.64 11.04 6.05
N GLY A 111 -12.02 12.22 5.94
CA GLY A 111 -12.59 13.49 6.37
C GLY A 111 -13.78 13.95 5.53
N PHE A 112 -13.90 13.49 4.30
CA PHE A 112 -14.98 13.87 3.40
C PHE A 112 -16.24 13.05 3.66
N LYS A 113 -17.39 13.72 3.83
CA LYS A 113 -18.69 13.07 4.12
C LYS A 113 -19.08 12.01 3.08
N THR A 114 -18.77 12.25 1.82
CA THR A 114 -19.15 11.38 0.70
C THR A 114 -18.19 10.20 0.56
N VAL A 115 -16.89 10.44 0.68
CA VAL A 115 -15.83 9.43 0.42
C VAL A 115 -15.44 8.67 1.70
N GLY A 116 -15.54 9.32 2.85
CA GLY A 116 -15.13 8.77 4.14
C GLY A 116 -15.69 7.39 4.47
N PRO A 117 -17.01 7.16 4.34
CA PRO A 117 -17.60 5.84 4.57
C PRO A 117 -17.00 4.75 3.68
N PHE A 118 -16.76 5.04 2.39
CA PHE A 118 -16.16 4.09 1.45
C PHE A 118 -14.72 3.75 1.80
N VAL A 119 -13.91 4.73 2.22
CA VAL A 119 -12.52 4.49 2.63
C VAL A 119 -12.46 3.59 3.87
N VAL A 120 -13.33 3.83 4.86
CA VAL A 120 -13.41 2.97 6.05
C VAL A 120 -13.81 1.55 5.68
N MET A 121 -14.75 1.41 4.75
CA MET A 121 -15.23 0.13 4.24
C MET A 121 -14.12 -0.64 3.52
N ILE A 122 -13.42 0.00 2.58
CA ILE A 122 -12.27 -0.58 1.88
C ILE A 122 -11.20 -1.04 2.87
N TYR A 123 -10.85 -0.19 3.83
CA TYR A 123 -9.84 -0.54 4.84
C TYR A 123 -10.22 -1.79 5.64
N ARG A 124 -11.48 -1.93 6.06
CA ARG A 124 -11.96 -3.12 6.77
C ARG A 124 -11.96 -4.36 5.90
N MET A 125 -12.39 -4.25 4.62
CA MET A 125 -12.36 -5.36 3.68
C MET A 125 -10.93 -5.82 3.40
N VAL A 126 -10.01 -4.88 3.18
CA VAL A 126 -8.60 -5.21 2.92
C VAL A 126 -7.95 -5.90 4.13
N MET A 127 -8.10 -5.34 5.33
CA MET A 127 -7.46 -5.90 6.54
C MET A 127 -8.15 -7.14 7.10
N GLY A 128 -9.43 -7.33 6.78
CA GLY A 128 -10.19 -8.49 7.23
C GLY A 128 -10.22 -9.60 6.19
N ASP A 129 -10.96 -9.38 5.13
CA ASP A 129 -11.32 -10.43 4.18
C ASP A 129 -10.20 -10.70 3.18
N LEU A 130 -9.63 -9.63 2.58
CA LEU A 130 -8.58 -9.77 1.57
C LEU A 130 -7.33 -10.43 2.14
N LEU A 131 -6.89 -10.02 3.32
CA LEU A 131 -5.68 -10.60 3.93
C LEU A 131 -5.84 -12.09 4.20
N ARG A 132 -7.00 -12.52 4.71
CA ARG A 132 -7.30 -13.95 4.93
C ARG A 132 -7.37 -14.71 3.62
N PHE A 133 -8.01 -14.13 2.61
CA PHE A 133 -8.09 -14.70 1.28
C PHE A 133 -6.69 -14.88 0.67
N VAL A 134 -5.84 -13.85 0.72
CA VAL A 134 -4.48 -13.89 0.18
C VAL A 134 -3.65 -15.00 0.82
N CYS A 135 -3.77 -15.24 2.13
CA CYS A 135 -3.08 -16.35 2.78
C CYS A 135 -3.47 -17.71 2.18
N ILE A 136 -4.76 -17.95 1.96
CA ILE A 136 -5.25 -19.20 1.35
C ILE A 136 -4.84 -19.28 -0.12
N TYR A 137 -5.01 -18.18 -0.86
CA TYR A 137 -4.66 -18.08 -2.27
C TYR A 137 -3.17 -18.37 -2.51
N LEU A 138 -2.28 -17.80 -1.69
CA LEU A 138 -0.84 -18.03 -1.81
C LEU A 138 -0.45 -19.51 -1.63
N VAL A 139 -1.12 -20.23 -0.75
CA VAL A 139 -0.87 -21.68 -0.59
C VAL A 139 -1.14 -22.44 -1.89
N PHE A 140 -2.27 -22.13 -2.56
CA PHE A 140 -2.59 -22.76 -3.85
C PHE A 140 -1.62 -22.32 -4.94
N VAL A 141 -1.36 -21.02 -5.07
CA VAL A 141 -0.42 -20.49 -6.06
C VAL A 141 0.97 -21.11 -5.91
N MET A 142 1.48 -21.21 -4.69
CA MET A 142 2.79 -21.85 -4.43
C MET A 142 2.79 -23.32 -4.81
N GLY A 143 1.74 -24.08 -4.49
CA GLY A 143 1.65 -25.50 -4.84
C GLY A 143 1.62 -25.71 -6.36
N PHE A 144 0.73 -25.00 -7.04
CA PHE A 144 0.60 -25.10 -8.49
C PHE A 144 1.81 -24.54 -9.25
N SER A 145 2.43 -23.45 -8.77
CA SER A 145 3.62 -22.89 -9.40
C SER A 145 4.81 -23.86 -9.40
N GLN A 146 5.00 -24.58 -8.30
CA GLN A 146 6.05 -25.60 -8.24
C GLN A 146 5.77 -26.77 -9.21
N ALA A 147 4.51 -27.20 -9.31
CA ALA A 147 4.12 -28.25 -10.26
C ALA A 147 4.37 -27.81 -11.71
N TYR A 148 3.99 -26.59 -12.06
CA TYR A 148 4.25 -26.05 -13.39
C TYR A 148 5.74 -25.84 -13.66
N TYR A 149 6.50 -25.35 -12.70
CA TYR A 149 7.94 -25.23 -12.84
C TYR A 149 8.59 -26.56 -13.22
N ILE A 150 8.18 -27.67 -12.57
CA ILE A 150 8.69 -29.01 -12.89
C ILE A 150 8.30 -29.43 -14.32
N ILE A 151 7.06 -29.16 -14.75
CA ILE A 151 6.60 -29.47 -16.11
C ILE A 151 7.41 -28.65 -17.14
N PHE A 152 7.63 -27.37 -16.88
CA PHE A 152 8.36 -26.47 -17.78
C PHE A 152 9.89 -26.65 -17.77
N LEU A 153 10.44 -27.47 -16.87
CA LEU A 153 11.82 -27.94 -16.99
C LEU A 153 12.06 -28.78 -18.25
N SER A 154 10.99 -29.38 -18.81
CA SER A 154 11.03 -30.14 -20.08
C SER A 154 10.73 -29.28 -21.31
N PHE A 155 10.62 -27.97 -21.18
CA PHE A 155 10.40 -27.05 -22.28
C PHE A 155 11.60 -27.05 -23.24
N ASP A 156 11.35 -26.99 -24.54
CA ASP A 156 12.37 -27.09 -25.58
C ASP A 156 13.16 -28.42 -25.63
N ASN A 157 12.56 -29.51 -25.18
CA ASN A 157 13.15 -30.83 -25.36
C ASN A 157 13.20 -31.16 -26.84
N PRO A 158 14.31 -31.76 -27.38
CA PRO A 158 14.45 -32.10 -28.79
C PRO A 158 13.41 -33.10 -29.33
N ASN A 159 12.56 -33.64 -28.48
CA ASN A 159 11.42 -34.48 -28.82
C ASN A 159 10.12 -33.74 -29.05
N THR A 160 10.13 -32.41 -29.09
CA THR A 160 8.93 -31.58 -29.38
C THR A 160 8.42 -31.89 -30.76
N PRO A 161 7.12 -32.07 -31.01
CA PRO A 161 6.58 -32.36 -32.35
C PRO A 161 6.95 -31.28 -33.35
N GLU A 162 7.37 -31.70 -34.55
CA GLU A 162 7.65 -30.80 -35.66
C GLU A 162 6.37 -30.00 -36.01
N GLY A 163 6.46 -28.66 -36.05
CA GLY A 163 5.35 -27.77 -36.41
C GLY A 163 4.84 -26.85 -35.29
N VAL A 164 5.45 -26.89 -34.10
CA VAL A 164 5.18 -25.91 -33.03
C VAL A 164 5.98 -24.63 -33.29
N ASP A 165 5.37 -23.49 -33.16
CA ASP A 165 5.94 -22.17 -33.43
C ASP A 165 7.19 -21.87 -32.57
N ASP A 166 8.35 -21.76 -33.18
CA ASP A 166 9.64 -21.52 -32.51
C ASP A 166 9.77 -20.13 -31.88
N SER A 167 8.78 -19.27 -32.10
CA SER A 167 8.76 -17.89 -31.53
C SER A 167 8.42 -17.81 -30.05
N VAL A 168 7.86 -18.88 -29.45
CA VAL A 168 7.44 -18.89 -28.06
C VAL A 168 8.61 -19.22 -27.14
N SER A 169 9.04 -18.25 -26.34
CA SER A 169 10.04 -18.46 -25.28
C SER A 169 9.43 -19.14 -24.05
N ASN A 170 10.26 -19.82 -23.25
CA ASN A 170 9.79 -20.41 -21.99
C ASN A 170 9.23 -19.33 -21.05
N PRO A 171 7.93 -19.34 -20.74
CA PRO A 171 7.33 -18.33 -19.86
C PRO A 171 7.56 -18.59 -18.36
N MET A 172 8.17 -19.72 -18.00
CA MET A 172 8.40 -20.14 -16.61
C MET A 172 9.82 -20.68 -16.38
N PRO A 173 10.90 -19.93 -16.75
CA PRO A 173 12.28 -20.40 -16.65
C PRO A 173 12.79 -20.45 -15.21
N SER A 174 12.13 -19.76 -14.26
CA SER A 174 12.49 -19.75 -12.85
C SER A 174 11.29 -20.00 -11.95
N PRO A 175 11.50 -20.50 -10.70
CA PRO A 175 10.41 -20.70 -9.74
C PRO A 175 9.63 -19.40 -9.44
N MET A 176 10.31 -18.24 -9.46
CA MET A 176 9.68 -16.95 -9.18
C MET A 176 8.79 -16.51 -10.35
N GLU A 177 9.23 -16.71 -11.57
CA GLU A 177 8.42 -16.43 -12.77
C GLU A 177 7.22 -17.38 -12.86
N SER A 178 7.36 -18.64 -12.43
CA SER A 178 6.23 -19.55 -12.32
C SER A 178 5.16 -19.06 -11.33
N ILE A 179 5.55 -18.46 -10.20
CA ILE A 179 4.60 -17.85 -9.25
C ILE A 179 3.88 -16.67 -9.91
N MET A 180 4.62 -15.81 -10.60
CA MET A 180 4.05 -14.66 -11.34
C MET A 180 3.10 -15.13 -12.44
N ALA A 181 3.49 -16.15 -13.20
CA ALA A 181 2.67 -16.74 -14.25
C ALA A 181 1.36 -17.30 -13.69
N MET A 182 1.40 -18.02 -12.56
CA MET A 182 0.19 -18.53 -11.88
C MET A 182 -0.71 -17.39 -11.42
N PHE A 183 -0.13 -16.31 -10.90
CA PHE A 183 -0.91 -15.11 -10.54
C PHE A 183 -1.58 -14.49 -11.75
N LEU A 184 -0.87 -14.30 -12.86
CA LEU A 184 -1.43 -13.76 -14.10
C LEU A 184 -2.53 -14.66 -14.70
N MET A 185 -2.32 -15.98 -14.69
CA MET A 185 -3.34 -16.95 -15.13
C MET A 185 -4.61 -16.86 -14.29
N SER A 186 -4.51 -16.60 -12.98
CA SER A 186 -5.70 -16.40 -12.12
C SER A 186 -6.51 -15.15 -12.47
N LEU A 187 -5.88 -14.16 -13.10
CA LEU A 187 -6.52 -12.93 -13.61
C LEU A 187 -7.05 -13.08 -15.05
N THR A 188 -7.19 -14.30 -15.56
CA THR A 188 -7.68 -14.63 -16.92
C THR A 188 -6.70 -14.32 -18.08
N THR A 189 -5.44 -14.00 -17.77
CA THR A 189 -4.38 -13.78 -18.78
C THR A 189 -3.64 -15.11 -19.04
N PHE A 190 -4.26 -16.03 -19.77
CA PHE A 190 -3.75 -17.39 -19.92
C PHE A 190 -3.42 -17.79 -21.37
N SER A 191 -3.73 -16.98 -22.39
CA SER A 191 -3.56 -17.34 -23.81
C SER A 191 -2.10 -17.75 -24.14
N ASP A 192 -1.13 -16.96 -23.69
CA ASP A 192 0.28 -17.16 -23.99
C ASP A 192 0.84 -18.38 -23.25
N TYR A 193 0.39 -18.59 -22.00
CA TYR A 193 0.78 -19.76 -21.22
C TYR A 193 0.17 -21.04 -21.76
N PHE A 194 -1.08 -20.99 -22.24
CA PHE A 194 -1.77 -22.14 -22.81
C PHE A 194 -1.09 -22.63 -24.10
N SER A 195 -0.64 -21.72 -24.97
CA SER A 195 0.11 -22.07 -26.17
C SER A 195 1.49 -22.65 -25.87
N ALA A 196 2.09 -22.27 -24.72
CA ALA A 196 3.38 -22.81 -24.31
C ALA A 196 3.29 -24.26 -23.78
N PHE A 197 2.09 -24.75 -23.36
CA PHE A 197 1.92 -26.14 -22.91
C PHE A 197 2.22 -27.16 -24.02
N ASP A 198 1.89 -26.83 -25.28
CA ASP A 198 2.13 -27.69 -26.44
C ASP A 198 3.62 -27.99 -26.66
N ARG A 199 4.52 -27.17 -26.11
CA ARG A 199 5.97 -27.31 -26.19
C ARG A 199 6.63 -28.09 -25.06
N THR A 200 5.82 -28.49 -24.06
CA THR A 200 6.32 -29.31 -22.95
C THR A 200 6.19 -30.79 -23.27
N ALA A 201 7.09 -31.63 -22.74
CA ALA A 201 6.98 -33.08 -22.87
C ALA A 201 5.72 -33.66 -22.21
N HIS A 202 5.10 -32.90 -21.31
CA HIS A 202 3.96 -33.29 -20.48
C HIS A 202 2.72 -32.43 -20.78
N GLU A 203 2.39 -32.28 -22.05
CA GLU A 203 1.27 -31.44 -22.53
C GLU A 203 -0.06 -31.79 -21.87
N THR A 204 -0.39 -33.06 -21.81
CA THR A 204 -1.70 -33.53 -21.25
C THR A 204 -1.84 -33.23 -19.76
N GLU A 205 -0.76 -33.45 -19.00
CA GLU A 205 -0.70 -33.16 -17.58
C GLU A 205 -0.75 -31.67 -17.32
N ALA A 206 -0.08 -30.86 -18.13
CA ALA A 206 -0.12 -29.40 -18.03
C ALA A 206 -1.52 -28.85 -18.27
N LYS A 207 -2.22 -29.34 -19.31
CA LYS A 207 -3.59 -28.94 -19.62
C LYS A 207 -4.58 -29.39 -18.56
N LEU A 208 -4.44 -30.61 -18.03
CA LEU A 208 -5.27 -31.11 -16.93
C LEU A 208 -5.08 -30.26 -15.67
N LEU A 209 -3.83 -29.99 -15.31
CA LEU A 209 -3.50 -29.16 -14.17
C LEU A 209 -4.06 -27.74 -14.32
N PHE A 210 -4.06 -27.19 -15.54
CA PHE A 210 -4.66 -25.89 -15.87
C PHE A 210 -6.17 -25.87 -15.59
N VAL A 211 -6.89 -26.87 -16.03
CA VAL A 211 -8.34 -26.97 -15.78
C VAL A 211 -8.62 -27.04 -14.28
N ILE A 212 -7.89 -27.86 -13.54
CA ILE A 212 -8.02 -27.98 -12.07
C ILE A 212 -7.73 -26.63 -11.41
N TYR A 213 -6.65 -25.96 -11.79
CA TYR A 213 -6.28 -24.65 -11.26
C TYR A 213 -7.37 -23.59 -11.52
N MET A 214 -7.87 -23.51 -12.75
CA MET A 214 -8.90 -22.54 -13.12
C MET A 214 -10.21 -22.78 -12.35
N ILE A 215 -10.61 -24.03 -12.14
CA ILE A 215 -11.80 -24.34 -11.34
C ILE A 215 -11.60 -23.94 -9.89
N LEU A 216 -10.46 -24.33 -9.28
CA LEU A 216 -10.19 -24.02 -7.88
C LEU A 216 -9.99 -22.53 -7.64
N VAL A 217 -9.16 -21.86 -8.43
CA VAL A 217 -8.75 -20.49 -8.17
C VAL A 217 -9.71 -19.50 -8.80
N ALA A 218 -9.89 -19.54 -10.12
CA ALA A 218 -10.67 -18.51 -10.82
C ALA A 218 -12.18 -18.63 -10.52
N VAL A 219 -12.74 -19.86 -10.51
CA VAL A 219 -14.17 -20.04 -10.29
C VAL A 219 -14.52 -20.05 -8.80
N LEU A 220 -13.79 -20.79 -7.97
CA LEU A 220 -14.19 -21.01 -6.58
C LEU A 220 -13.64 -19.94 -5.64
N LEU A 221 -12.32 -19.71 -5.62
CA LEU A 221 -11.71 -18.78 -4.68
C LEU A 221 -12.08 -17.32 -4.96
N VAL A 222 -12.06 -16.87 -6.22
CA VAL A 222 -12.42 -15.48 -6.57
C VAL A 222 -13.87 -15.19 -6.26
N ASN A 223 -14.79 -16.12 -6.58
CA ASN A 223 -16.21 -15.96 -6.25
C ASN A 223 -16.44 -15.95 -4.72
N MET A 224 -15.68 -16.76 -3.98
CA MET A 224 -15.70 -16.73 -2.51
C MET A 224 -15.23 -15.38 -1.95
N LEU A 225 -14.20 -14.78 -2.54
CA LEU A 225 -13.74 -13.44 -2.17
C LEU A 225 -14.83 -12.39 -2.38
N ILE A 226 -15.48 -12.40 -3.55
CA ILE A 226 -16.60 -11.50 -3.88
C ILE A 226 -17.73 -11.64 -2.85
N ALA A 227 -18.10 -12.87 -2.52
CA ALA A 227 -19.15 -13.15 -1.54
C ALA A 227 -18.78 -12.67 -0.13
N MET A 228 -17.53 -12.88 0.32
CA MET A 228 -17.05 -12.41 1.61
C MET A 228 -17.05 -10.88 1.68
N MET A 229 -16.52 -10.21 0.64
CA MET A 229 -16.52 -8.75 0.56
C MET A 229 -17.93 -8.17 0.54
N GLY A 230 -18.87 -8.80 -0.18
CA GLY A 230 -20.27 -8.43 -0.21
C GLY A 230 -20.94 -8.52 1.17
N ASN A 231 -20.69 -9.58 1.90
CA ASN A 231 -21.20 -9.75 3.27
C ASN A 231 -20.63 -8.72 4.24
N THR A 232 -19.31 -8.43 4.16
CA THR A 232 -18.67 -7.40 4.98
C THR A 232 -19.20 -6.01 4.61
N TYR A 233 -19.42 -5.73 3.33
CA TYR A 233 -20.07 -4.50 2.88
C TYR A 233 -21.43 -4.29 3.55
N GLN A 234 -22.31 -5.30 3.51
CA GLN A 234 -23.64 -5.22 4.13
C GLN A 234 -23.55 -4.96 5.62
N LYS A 235 -22.70 -5.71 6.35
CA LYS A 235 -22.49 -5.50 7.80
C LYS A 235 -22.04 -4.08 8.16
N ILE A 236 -21.18 -3.48 7.33
CA ILE A 236 -20.71 -2.12 7.56
C ILE A 236 -21.79 -1.09 7.19
N ALA A 237 -22.53 -1.32 6.10
CA ALA A 237 -23.61 -0.44 5.65
C ALA A 237 -24.74 -0.36 6.69
N GLU A 238 -25.07 -1.47 7.36
CA GLU A 238 -26.05 -1.51 8.46
C GLU A 238 -25.57 -0.74 9.70
N THR A 239 -24.26 -0.60 9.90
CA THR A 239 -23.69 0.10 11.06
C THR A 239 -23.55 1.59 10.77
N ARG A 240 -24.68 2.30 10.75
CA ARG A 240 -24.78 3.75 10.42
C ARG A 240 -23.81 4.65 11.17
N ASN A 241 -23.35 4.27 12.36
CA ASN A 241 -22.50 5.08 13.21
C ASN A 241 -21.00 4.81 13.07
N GLU A 242 -20.59 3.88 12.22
CA GLU A 242 -19.18 3.49 12.11
C GLU A 242 -18.31 4.62 11.51
N TRP A 243 -18.84 5.35 10.52
CA TRP A 243 -18.17 6.53 9.99
C TRP A 243 -17.99 7.62 11.04
N GLN A 244 -19.00 7.85 11.89
CA GLN A 244 -18.90 8.83 12.97
C GLN A 244 -17.84 8.45 14.00
N ARG A 245 -17.71 7.16 14.32
CA ARG A 245 -16.63 6.66 15.21
C ARG A 245 -15.25 6.87 14.61
N GLN A 246 -15.10 6.60 13.31
CA GLN A 246 -13.84 6.82 12.62
C GLN A 246 -13.49 8.31 12.51
N TRP A 247 -14.50 9.15 12.27
CA TRP A 247 -14.35 10.60 12.28
C TRP A 247 -13.88 11.10 13.66
N ALA A 248 -14.49 10.63 14.73
CA ALA A 248 -14.06 10.95 16.08
C ALA A 248 -12.61 10.55 16.38
N ARG A 249 -12.16 9.39 15.86
CA ARG A 249 -10.75 8.98 15.96
C ARG A 249 -9.79 9.93 15.23
N ILE A 250 -10.16 10.41 14.05
CA ILE A 250 -9.35 11.39 13.30
C ILE A 250 -9.23 12.68 14.10
N VAL A 251 -10.34 13.18 14.64
CA VAL A 251 -10.34 14.38 15.47
C VAL A 251 -9.42 14.20 16.69
N LEU A 252 -9.51 13.06 17.38
CA LEU A 252 -8.62 12.74 18.49
C LEU A 252 -7.14 12.70 18.12
N VAL A 253 -6.81 12.16 16.95
CA VAL A 253 -5.42 12.11 16.47
C VAL A 253 -4.90 13.53 16.22
N VAL A 254 -5.70 14.40 15.59
CA VAL A 254 -5.32 15.80 15.35
C VAL A 254 -5.22 16.58 16.66
N GLU A 255 -6.15 16.36 17.58
CA GLU A 255 -6.17 17.03 18.90
C GLU A 255 -4.94 16.68 19.75
N ARG A 256 -4.40 15.45 19.61
CA ARG A 256 -3.17 15.04 20.34
C ARG A 256 -1.95 15.88 19.96
N GLY A 257 -1.90 16.44 18.77
CA GLY A 257 -0.85 17.36 18.33
C GLY A 257 -0.93 18.75 18.99
N VAL A 258 -2.02 19.08 19.69
CA VAL A 258 -2.22 20.37 20.35
C VAL A 258 -1.57 20.36 21.74
N PRO A 259 -0.77 21.39 22.12
CA PRO A 259 -0.16 21.49 23.44
C PRO A 259 -1.19 21.38 24.58
N PRO A 260 -0.86 20.70 25.72
CA PRO A 260 -1.80 20.48 26.81
C PRO A 260 -2.41 21.77 27.39
N ALA A 261 -1.63 22.85 27.46
CA ALA A 261 -2.10 24.15 27.95
C ALA A 261 -3.21 24.75 27.07
N GLN A 262 -3.07 24.65 25.73
CA GLN A 262 -4.10 25.13 24.80
C GLN A 262 -5.34 24.23 24.87
N ARG A 263 -5.16 22.91 24.99
CA ARG A 263 -6.26 21.96 25.15
C ARG A 263 -7.06 22.24 26.41
N LEU A 264 -6.39 22.48 27.53
CA LEU A 264 -7.05 22.84 28.79
C LEU A 264 -7.83 24.15 28.67
N LYS A 265 -7.27 25.16 28.01
CA LYS A 265 -7.94 26.45 27.75
C LYS A 265 -9.21 26.27 26.93
N GLN A 266 -9.19 25.46 25.89
CA GLN A 266 -10.36 25.16 25.04
C GLN A 266 -11.42 24.37 25.84
N LEU A 267 -11.02 23.39 26.62
CA LEU A 267 -11.92 22.62 27.52
C LEU A 267 -12.62 23.54 28.50
N MET A 268 -11.93 24.54 29.06
CA MET A 268 -12.53 25.55 29.93
C MET A 268 -13.62 26.40 29.24
N THR A 269 -13.46 26.64 27.93
CA THR A 269 -14.42 27.41 27.10
C THR A 269 -15.74 26.62 26.92
N TYR A 270 -15.66 25.31 26.72
CA TYR A 270 -16.83 24.46 26.43
C TYR A 270 -17.44 23.82 27.70
N SER A 271 -16.75 23.86 28.84
CA SER A 271 -17.25 23.31 30.10
C SER A 271 -18.15 24.32 30.84
N GLN A 272 -19.22 23.85 31.44
CA GLN A 272 -20.11 24.64 32.29
C GLN A 272 -19.84 24.38 33.80
N PRO A 273 -19.90 25.38 34.67
CA PRO A 273 -19.78 25.18 36.11
C PRO A 273 -21.02 24.47 36.65
N MET A 274 -20.80 23.41 37.43
CA MET A 274 -21.87 22.74 38.17
C MET A 274 -22.07 23.38 39.55
N ALA A 275 -23.21 23.12 40.18
CA ALA A 275 -23.53 23.60 41.54
C ALA A 275 -22.50 23.13 42.60
N SER A 276 -21.76 22.06 42.33
CA SER A 276 -20.68 21.53 43.16
C SER A 276 -19.34 22.25 43.02
N GLY A 277 -19.25 23.34 42.26
CA GLY A 277 -17.99 24.04 41.94
C GLY A 277 -17.09 23.33 40.94
N LYS A 278 -17.41 22.11 40.50
CA LYS A 278 -16.70 21.39 39.44
C LYS A 278 -17.24 21.82 38.09
N ARG A 279 -16.39 21.71 37.06
CA ARG A 279 -16.79 21.98 35.65
C ARG A 279 -17.07 20.66 34.94
N ALA A 280 -18.12 20.62 34.15
CA ALA A 280 -18.48 19.45 33.34
C ALA A 280 -18.82 19.82 31.90
N LEU A 281 -18.58 18.90 30.99
CA LEU A 281 -19.04 18.99 29.60
C LEU A 281 -20.52 18.56 29.58
N VAL A 282 -21.37 19.42 29.06
CA VAL A 282 -22.81 19.15 28.92
C VAL A 282 -23.08 18.69 27.50
N LEU A 283 -23.43 17.41 27.34
CA LEU A 283 -23.89 16.84 26.06
C LEU A 283 -25.42 16.96 25.99
N ARG A 284 -25.92 17.78 25.06
CA ARG A 284 -27.34 17.80 24.72
C ARG A 284 -27.62 16.70 23.71
N ILE A 285 -28.25 15.62 24.15
CA ILE A 285 -28.71 14.55 23.23
C ILE A 285 -30.03 15.02 22.62
N ASN A 286 -30.02 15.26 21.32
CA ASN A 286 -31.22 15.62 20.57
C ASN A 286 -31.98 14.33 20.23
N GLN A 287 -33.06 14.04 20.92
CA GLN A 287 -33.88 12.81 20.71
C GLN A 287 -34.47 12.64 19.32
N LYS A 288 -34.42 13.68 18.46
CA LYS A 288 -34.86 13.59 17.05
C LYS A 288 -33.87 12.88 16.12
N LEU A 289 -32.72 12.42 16.62
CA LEU A 289 -31.66 11.74 15.86
C LEU A 289 -31.49 10.27 16.29
N LEU A 290 -32.30 9.75 17.16
CA LEU A 290 -32.51 8.34 17.47
C LEU A 290 -33.76 7.82 16.74
#